data_065e6c1a63c8366067661eb492e5ba20
#
_entry.id   065e6c1a63c8366067661eb492e5ba20
#
_cell.length_a   1.000
_cell.length_b   1.000
_cell.length_c   1.000
_cell.angle_alpha   90.00
_cell.angle_beta   90.00
_cell.angle_gamma   90.00
#
_symmetry.space_group_name_H-M   'P 1'
#
loop_
_entity.id
_entity.type
_entity.pdbx_description
1 polymer ?
#
loop_
_entity_poly.entity_id
_entity_poly.type
_entity_poly.pdbx_seq_one_letter_code
_entity_poly.pdbx_strand_id
1 'polypeptide(L)'
;MLKIVKLNPNKLNYMNPDGSMVSIPRPSAIPFNVINMNKIKAAGYANGITMVIFMDDKFKPANEIHFFRMVPNDIVEGLINGQIGDVEDFLKNALDGVYPDYVEENRNYFI
;
A
#
# COMPACT_ATOMS: atom_id res chain seq x y z
N MET A 1 10.17 14.48 -0.30
CA MET A 1 9.06 15.34 -0.71
C MET A 1 7.84 14.49 -1.02
N LEU A 2 6.69 14.84 -0.46
CA LEU A 2 5.46 14.14 -0.75
C LEU A 2 4.97 14.44 -2.15
N LYS A 3 4.56 13.41 -2.85
CA LYS A 3 3.84 13.49 -4.12
C LYS A 3 2.38 13.11 -3.87
N ILE A 4 1.51 13.38 -4.82
CA ILE A 4 0.10 13.01 -4.72
C ILE A 4 -0.29 12.25 -5.96
N VAL A 5 -0.90 11.07 -5.77
CA VAL A 5 -1.55 10.34 -6.85
C VAL A 5 -3.06 10.60 -6.76
N LYS A 6 -3.67 10.89 -7.90
CA LYS A 6 -5.12 11.01 -8.02
C LYS A 6 -5.68 9.71 -8.54
N LEU A 7 -6.73 9.22 -7.88
CA LEU A 7 -7.31 7.92 -8.14
C LEU A 7 -8.75 8.07 -8.63
N ASN A 8 -9.17 7.17 -9.50
CA ASN A 8 -10.55 7.13 -9.95
C ASN A 8 -11.45 6.64 -8.81
N PRO A 9 -12.71 7.14 -8.72
CA PRO A 9 -13.66 6.63 -7.75
C PRO A 9 -13.85 5.13 -7.94
N ASN A 10 -13.71 4.37 -6.86
CA ASN A 10 -13.86 2.94 -6.86
C ASN A 10 -14.10 2.46 -5.43
N LYS A 11 -14.66 1.24 -5.29
CA LYS A 11 -14.76 0.58 -4.00
C LYS A 11 -13.72 -0.53 -3.94
N LEU A 12 -12.99 -0.56 -2.83
CA LEU A 12 -12.01 -1.59 -2.56
C LEU A 12 -12.70 -2.70 -1.76
N ASN A 13 -12.69 -3.92 -2.30
CA ASN A 13 -13.32 -5.06 -1.67
C ASN A 13 -12.26 -5.89 -0.96
N TYR A 14 -12.41 -6.06 0.34
CA TYR A 14 -11.45 -6.79 1.17
C TYR A 14 -12.12 -7.98 1.85
N MET A 15 -11.36 -9.05 2.01
CA MET A 15 -11.75 -10.17 2.87
C MET A 15 -11.14 -9.96 4.25
N ASN A 16 -11.97 -9.92 5.29
CA ASN A 16 -11.51 -9.87 6.66
C ASN A 16 -10.95 -11.23 7.10
N PRO A 17 -10.14 -11.28 8.18
CA PRO A 17 -9.60 -12.55 8.68
C PRO A 17 -10.65 -13.59 9.03
N ASP A 18 -11.88 -13.17 9.38
CA ASP A 18 -12.99 -14.07 9.69
C ASP A 18 -13.75 -14.59 8.45
N GLY A 19 -13.29 -14.21 7.24
CA GLY A 19 -13.91 -14.61 5.98
C GLY A 19 -15.02 -13.70 5.49
N SER A 20 -15.43 -12.68 6.26
CA SER A 20 -16.43 -11.71 5.81
C SER A 20 -15.81 -10.73 4.81
N MET A 21 -16.66 -10.18 3.91
CA MET A 21 -16.25 -9.20 2.93
C MET A 21 -16.65 -7.80 3.38
N VAL A 22 -15.80 -6.82 3.09
CA VAL A 22 -16.09 -5.41 3.34
C VAL A 22 -15.70 -4.59 2.10
N SER A 23 -16.58 -3.63 1.73
CA SER A 23 -16.31 -2.66 0.65
C SER A 23 -16.03 -1.32 1.28
N ILE A 24 -14.91 -0.71 0.89
CA ILE A 24 -14.46 0.57 1.43
C ILE A 24 -14.26 1.54 0.28
N PRO A 25 -14.75 2.78 0.37
CA PRO A 25 -14.48 3.78 -0.64
C PRO A 25 -12.98 4.06 -0.73
N ARG A 26 -12.44 4.07 -1.95
CA ARG A 26 -11.04 4.42 -2.16
C ARG A 26 -10.87 5.94 -2.02
N PRO A 27 -9.82 6.43 -1.33
CA PRO A 27 -9.51 7.86 -1.35
C PRO A 27 -9.30 8.34 -2.78
N SER A 28 -9.80 9.54 -3.10
CA SER A 28 -9.63 10.14 -4.44
C SER A 28 -8.20 10.63 -4.68
N ALA A 29 -7.44 10.82 -3.62
CA ALA A 29 -6.04 11.23 -3.70
C ALA A 29 -5.28 10.64 -2.52
N ILE A 30 -4.05 10.19 -2.77
CA ILE A 30 -3.17 9.65 -1.73
C ILE A 30 -1.81 10.34 -1.82
N PRO A 31 -1.38 11.05 -0.77
CA PRO A 31 -0.01 11.55 -0.68
C PRO A 31 0.94 10.37 -0.45
N PHE A 32 2.08 10.38 -1.14
CA PHE A 32 3.05 9.29 -1.05
C PHE A 32 4.49 9.79 -1.16
N ASN A 33 5.43 8.99 -0.65
CA ASN A 33 6.86 9.20 -0.81
C ASN A 33 7.47 8.09 -1.67
N VAL A 34 8.46 8.45 -2.46
CA VAL A 34 9.33 7.47 -3.10
C VAL A 34 10.37 7.04 -2.06
N ILE A 35 10.45 5.74 -1.80
CA ILE A 35 11.27 5.19 -0.71
C ILE A 35 12.51 4.46 -1.24
N ASN A 36 12.34 3.62 -2.26
CA ASN A 36 13.41 2.85 -2.89
C ASN A 36 14.28 2.09 -1.87
N MET A 37 13.62 1.36 -0.98
CA MET A 37 14.27 0.65 0.11
C MET A 37 13.58 -0.69 0.35
N ASN A 38 14.37 -1.76 0.55
CA ASN A 38 13.88 -3.09 0.96
C ASN A 38 12.67 -3.57 0.14
N LYS A 39 12.80 -3.54 -1.19
CA LYS A 39 11.76 -3.97 -2.14
C LYS A 39 10.55 -3.04 -2.22
N ILE A 40 10.56 -1.91 -1.52
CA ILE A 40 9.47 -0.92 -1.60
C ILE A 40 9.94 0.27 -2.40
N LYS A 41 9.24 0.54 -3.50
CA LYS A 41 9.50 1.70 -4.34
C LYS A 41 8.87 2.95 -3.78
N ALA A 42 7.60 2.87 -3.39
CA ALA A 42 6.85 4.02 -2.92
C ALA A 42 5.77 3.58 -1.92
N ALA A 43 5.43 4.46 -0.99
CA ALA A 43 4.37 4.22 -0.03
C ALA A 43 3.65 5.52 0.32
N GLY A 44 2.34 5.43 0.52
CA GLY A 44 1.49 6.55 0.91
C GLY A 44 0.34 6.09 1.78
N TYR A 45 -0.38 7.06 2.33
CA TYR A 45 -1.48 6.75 3.23
C TYR A 45 -2.57 7.82 3.15
N ALA A 46 -3.83 7.36 3.16
CA ALA A 46 -4.98 8.23 3.30
C ALA A 46 -6.18 7.42 3.79
N ASN A 47 -6.89 7.94 4.78
CA ASN A 47 -8.19 7.41 5.25
C ASN A 47 -8.16 5.89 5.53
N GLY A 48 -7.16 5.42 6.24
CA GLY A 48 -7.05 4.02 6.62
C GLY A 48 -6.46 3.10 5.55
N ILE A 49 -6.15 3.63 4.37
CA ILE A 49 -5.59 2.86 3.25
C ILE A 49 -4.10 3.17 3.13
N THR A 50 -3.28 2.12 3.13
CA THR A 50 -1.83 2.23 2.89
C THR A 50 -1.54 1.78 1.47
N MET A 51 -1.16 2.74 0.63
CA MET A 51 -0.79 2.46 -0.76
C MET A 51 0.68 2.09 -0.83
N VAL A 52 0.99 0.99 -1.50
CA VAL A 52 2.38 0.54 -1.65
C VAL A 52 2.62 0.09 -3.08
N ILE A 53 3.76 0.52 -3.62
CA ILE A 53 4.31 0.01 -4.88
C ILE A 53 5.62 -0.67 -4.54
N PHE A 54 5.73 -1.95 -4.88
CA PHE A 54 6.95 -2.72 -4.65
C PHE A 54 7.92 -2.50 -5.80
N MET A 55 9.21 -2.70 -5.55
CA MET A 55 10.20 -2.80 -6.62
C MET A 55 9.95 -4.06 -7.43
N ASP A 56 10.35 -4.05 -8.69
CA ASP A 56 10.12 -5.19 -9.58
C ASP A 56 10.76 -6.45 -9.02
N ASP A 57 9.91 -7.44 -8.76
CA ASP A 57 10.28 -8.72 -8.14
C ASP A 57 9.31 -9.76 -8.70
N LYS A 58 9.74 -11.00 -8.80
CA LYS A 58 8.88 -12.08 -9.30
C LYS A 58 7.65 -12.33 -8.44
N PHE A 59 7.65 -11.90 -7.17
CA PHE A 59 6.51 -12.03 -6.26
C PHE A 59 5.64 -10.78 -6.18
N LYS A 60 6.22 -9.59 -6.38
CA LYS A 60 5.55 -8.31 -6.27
C LYS A 60 5.99 -7.40 -7.41
N PRO A 61 5.32 -7.48 -8.58
CA PRO A 61 5.69 -6.66 -9.73
C PRO A 61 5.53 -5.16 -9.48
N ALA A 62 6.43 -4.36 -10.04
CA ALA A 62 6.38 -2.90 -9.92
C ALA A 62 5.23 -2.28 -10.71
N ASN A 63 4.59 -3.03 -11.61
CA ASN A 63 3.43 -2.55 -12.37
C ASN A 63 2.11 -2.70 -11.62
N GLU A 64 2.14 -3.08 -10.35
CA GLU A 64 0.96 -3.20 -9.50
C GLU A 64 0.98 -2.16 -8.40
N ILE A 65 -0.20 -1.63 -8.06
CA ILE A 65 -0.42 -0.81 -6.87
C ILE A 65 -1.21 -1.63 -5.87
N HIS A 66 -0.70 -1.70 -4.64
CA HIS A 66 -1.34 -2.39 -3.53
C HIS A 66 -1.99 -1.39 -2.58
N PHE A 67 -3.22 -1.68 -2.18
CA PHE A 67 -3.96 -0.89 -1.20
C PHE A 67 -4.21 -1.76 0.01
N PHE A 68 -3.38 -1.61 1.05
CA PHE A 68 -3.47 -2.41 2.28
C PHE A 68 -4.37 -1.72 3.31
N ARG A 69 -5.09 -2.53 4.09
CA ARG A 69 -5.85 -2.08 5.25
C ARG A 69 -5.26 -2.64 6.53
N MET A 70 -5.64 -2.04 7.65
CA MET A 70 -5.33 -2.55 8.99
C MET A 70 -3.83 -2.57 9.29
N VAL A 71 -3.07 -1.73 8.61
CA VAL A 71 -1.66 -1.55 8.96
C VAL A 71 -1.59 -0.63 10.19
N PRO A 72 -0.88 -1.01 11.27
CA PRO A 72 -0.76 -0.17 12.45
C PRO A 72 -0.19 1.22 12.12
N ASN A 73 -0.71 2.27 12.77
CA ASN A 73 -0.34 3.65 12.45
C ASN A 73 1.15 3.94 12.63
N ASP A 74 1.79 3.37 13.63
CA ASP A 74 3.24 3.52 13.85
C ASP A 74 4.04 2.88 12.71
N ILE A 75 3.60 1.73 12.20
CA ILE A 75 4.22 1.09 11.05
C ILE A 75 4.03 1.94 9.78
N VAL A 76 2.82 2.47 9.57
CA VAL A 76 2.54 3.34 8.42
C VAL A 76 3.46 4.56 8.43
N GLU A 77 3.58 5.23 9.57
CA GLU A 77 4.42 6.42 9.70
C GLU A 77 5.88 6.09 9.41
N GLY A 78 6.41 5.03 10.00
CA GLY A 78 7.77 4.61 9.76
C GLY A 78 8.01 4.16 8.32
N LEU A 79 7.04 3.47 7.71
CA LEU A 79 7.10 3.05 6.32
C LEU A 79 7.22 4.25 5.37
N ILE A 80 6.36 5.25 5.53
CA ILE A 80 6.34 6.44 4.66
C ILE A 80 7.61 7.26 4.84
N ASN A 81 8.18 7.29 6.04
CA ASN A 81 9.42 8.00 6.34
C ASN A 81 10.68 7.18 6.05
N GLY A 82 10.55 5.96 5.54
CA GLY A 82 11.70 5.13 5.20
C GLY A 82 12.48 4.63 6.40
N GLN A 83 11.84 4.44 7.54
CA GLN A 83 12.48 3.87 8.74
C GLN A 83 12.72 2.38 8.54
N ILE A 84 13.97 1.94 8.57
CA ILE A 84 14.37 0.58 8.20
C ILE A 84 13.61 -0.48 8.98
N GLY A 85 13.51 -0.35 10.30
CA GLY A 85 12.81 -1.34 11.13
C GLY A 85 11.34 -1.46 10.79
N ASP A 86 10.65 -0.33 10.57
CA ASP A 86 9.23 -0.31 10.22
C ASP A 86 8.99 -0.82 8.80
N VAL A 87 9.90 -0.51 7.86
CA VAL A 87 9.82 -1.03 6.49
C VAL A 87 9.97 -2.54 6.50
N GLU A 88 10.91 -3.09 7.28
CA GLU A 88 11.11 -4.54 7.39
C GLU A 88 9.90 -5.23 8.05
N ASP A 89 9.36 -4.66 9.12
CA ASP A 89 8.17 -5.20 9.81
C ASP A 89 6.95 -5.19 8.88
N PHE A 90 6.74 -4.08 8.18
CA PHE A 90 5.67 -3.99 7.19
C PHE A 90 5.83 -5.06 6.11
N LEU A 91 7.02 -5.18 5.53
CA LEU A 91 7.28 -6.09 4.43
C LEU A 91 7.02 -7.53 4.85
N LYS A 92 7.51 -7.93 6.01
CA LYS A 92 7.29 -9.27 6.54
C LYS A 92 5.79 -9.58 6.66
N ASN A 93 5.03 -8.70 7.29
CA ASN A 93 3.61 -8.93 7.52
C ASN A 93 2.81 -8.87 6.21
N ALA A 94 3.18 -7.98 5.29
CA ALA A 94 2.53 -7.90 3.99
C ALA A 94 2.75 -9.17 3.15
N LEU A 95 3.96 -9.71 3.16
CA LEU A 95 4.28 -10.96 2.46
C LEU A 95 3.61 -12.17 3.11
N ASP A 96 3.42 -12.15 4.42
CA ASP A 96 2.74 -13.22 5.15
C ASP A 96 1.21 -13.12 5.05
N GLY A 97 0.67 -12.12 4.36
CA GLY A 97 -0.76 -11.95 4.17
C GLY A 97 -1.51 -11.46 5.40
N VAL A 98 -0.81 -10.81 6.35
CA VAL A 98 -1.41 -10.30 7.58
C VAL A 98 -2.37 -9.12 7.29
N TYR A 99 -2.04 -8.29 6.31
CA TYR A 99 -2.84 -7.11 5.98
C TYR A 99 -3.77 -7.40 4.80
N PRO A 100 -5.08 -7.13 4.90
CA PRO A 100 -5.98 -7.22 3.75
C PRO A 100 -5.47 -6.33 2.61
N ASP A 101 -5.45 -6.87 1.40
CA ASP A 101 -4.85 -6.23 0.23
C ASP A 101 -5.84 -6.14 -0.93
N TYR A 102 -5.72 -5.08 -1.72
CA TYR A 102 -6.42 -4.90 -2.97
C TYR A 102 -5.41 -4.40 -4.01
N VAL A 103 -5.40 -5.02 -5.19
CA VAL A 103 -4.34 -4.78 -6.19
C VAL A 103 -4.95 -4.23 -7.48
N GLU A 104 -4.34 -3.19 -8.03
CA GLU A 104 -4.66 -2.64 -9.35
C GLU A 104 -3.42 -2.48 -10.22
N GLU A 105 -3.61 -2.34 -11.52
CA GLU A 105 -2.50 -2.04 -12.42
C GLU A 105 -1.99 -0.62 -12.25
N ASN A 106 -0.67 -0.49 -12.09
CA ASN A 106 -0.02 0.80 -11.93
C ASN A 106 -0.06 1.67 -13.19
N ARG A 107 -0.12 1.07 -14.38
CA ARG A 107 -0.15 1.86 -15.63
C ARG A 107 -1.35 2.81 -15.73
N ASN A 108 -2.40 2.57 -14.94
CA ASN A 108 -3.56 3.46 -14.87
C ASN A 108 -3.22 4.80 -14.19
N TYR A 109 -2.14 4.86 -13.44
CA TYR A 109 -1.79 6.01 -12.60
C TYR A 109 -0.39 6.56 -12.90
N PHE A 110 0.43 5.88 -13.66
CA PHE A 110 1.78 6.32 -14.08
C PHE A 110 2.70 6.69 -12.91
N ILE A 111 2.70 5.90 -11.85
CA ILE A 111 3.57 6.11 -10.69
C ILE A 111 4.87 5.32 -10.83
#